data_82203fc1c73c16fae9c357b6aa2b5cbe
#
_entry.id   82203fc1c73c16fae9c357b6aa2b5cbe
#
_cell.length_a   1.000
_cell.length_b   1.000
_cell.length_c   1.000
_cell.angle_alpha   90.00
_cell.angle_beta   90.00
_cell.angle_gamma   90.00
#
_symmetry.space_group_name_H-M   'P 1'
#
loop_
_entity.id
_entity.type
_entity.pdbx_description
1 polymer ?
#
loop_
_entity_poly.entity_id
_entity_poly.type
_entity_poly.pdbx_seq_one_letter_code
_entity_poly.pdbx_strand_id
1 'polypeptide(L)'
;MGCANSHGHSELKITKPAPEEGVTHCGPWLKHPEDIKDYPKFPAEYSKSLLCKALTKDVWEACKGRKDAAGVSFETCILSGCQNVDSGIGCYAGSHDSYTTFAPLFDKIMEMYHKHGTTAKHVSCMDASQLNCPPLPEDEAAMIVSTRIRVGRNLADYPLGPGISDAQRIEVMTRVTKAFENYTGDLAGQFYALNKLSKKEKDQLIADHFLFK
;
A
#
# COMPACT_ATOMS: atom_id res chain seq x y z
N MET A 1 -3.78 7.57 -3.76
CA MET A 1 -2.43 8.13 -3.95
C MET A 1 -1.44 6.97 -4.01
N GLY A 2 -1.08 6.55 -5.21
CA GLY A 2 -0.07 5.52 -5.40
C GLY A 2 1.29 6.10 -5.05
N CYS A 3 1.96 5.54 -4.04
CA CYS A 3 3.39 5.74 -3.88
C CYS A 3 4.10 5.02 -5.04
N ALA A 4 4.32 5.71 -6.15
CA ALA A 4 5.31 5.28 -7.10
C ALA A 4 6.67 5.46 -6.43
N ASN A 5 7.25 4.37 -5.93
CA ASN A 5 8.67 4.32 -5.62
C ASN A 5 9.41 4.56 -6.94
N SER A 6 9.98 5.73 -7.11
CA SER A 6 10.93 6.02 -8.20
C SER A 6 12.32 5.45 -7.87
N HIS A 7 12.38 4.15 -7.60
CA HIS A 7 13.60 3.40 -7.82
C HIS A 7 13.51 3.00 -9.28
N GLY A 8 14.53 3.37 -10.08
CA GLY A 8 14.59 2.98 -11.49
C GLY A 8 14.36 1.47 -11.57
N HIS A 9 13.16 1.07 -11.98
CA HIS A 9 12.84 -0.31 -12.26
C HIS A 9 13.69 -0.69 -13.47
N SER A 10 14.79 -1.37 -13.25
CA SER A 10 15.31 -2.24 -14.28
C SER A 10 14.14 -3.16 -14.65
N GLU A 11 13.69 -3.14 -15.91
CA GLU A 11 12.66 -4.06 -16.38
C GLU A 11 13.07 -5.46 -15.95
N LEU A 12 12.26 -6.08 -15.08
CA LEU A 12 12.47 -7.44 -14.63
C LEU A 12 12.39 -8.35 -15.87
N LYS A 13 13.54 -8.83 -16.33
CA LYS A 13 13.64 -9.78 -17.45
C LYS A 13 13.23 -11.17 -16.98
N ILE A 14 11.98 -11.32 -16.58
CA ILE A 14 11.41 -12.62 -16.21
C ILE A 14 10.70 -13.19 -17.43
N THR A 15 11.12 -14.37 -17.86
CA THR A 15 10.45 -15.10 -18.92
C THR A 15 9.32 -15.94 -18.32
N LYS A 16 8.13 -15.87 -18.93
CA LYS A 16 6.98 -16.71 -18.51
C LYS A 16 7.35 -18.19 -18.69
N PRO A 17 7.34 -18.99 -17.60
CA PRO A 17 7.64 -20.42 -17.68
C PRO A 17 6.53 -21.18 -18.44
N ALA A 18 6.82 -22.41 -18.82
CA ALA A 18 5.82 -23.32 -19.36
C ALA A 18 4.72 -23.57 -18.32
N PRO A 19 3.45 -23.80 -18.75
CA PRO A 19 2.37 -24.17 -17.85
C PRO A 19 2.72 -25.41 -17.01
N GLU A 20 2.38 -25.38 -15.74
CA GLU A 20 2.55 -26.48 -14.79
C GLU A 20 1.19 -26.73 -14.12
N GLU A 21 0.75 -27.99 -14.03
CA GLU A 21 -0.54 -28.35 -13.47
C GLU A 21 -0.61 -28.01 -11.97
N GLY A 22 -1.71 -27.40 -11.51
CA GLY A 22 -1.94 -27.03 -10.12
C GLY A 22 -1.10 -25.84 -9.62
N VAL A 23 -0.51 -25.08 -10.54
CA VAL A 23 0.36 -23.93 -10.20
C VAL A 23 0.07 -22.74 -11.10
N THR A 24 -0.04 -21.56 -10.47
CA THR A 24 -0.03 -20.28 -11.17
C THR A 24 1.34 -19.64 -11.03
N HIS A 25 2.11 -19.53 -12.10
CA HIS A 25 3.41 -18.86 -12.09
C HIS A 25 3.26 -17.34 -11.91
N CYS A 26 3.91 -16.80 -10.86
CA CYS A 26 3.92 -15.37 -10.57
C CYS A 26 4.82 -14.61 -11.55
N GLY A 27 4.37 -13.43 -11.97
CA GLY A 27 5.11 -12.55 -12.86
C GLY A 27 4.24 -11.46 -13.51
N PRO A 28 4.84 -10.57 -14.31
CA PRO A 28 4.18 -9.38 -14.87
C PRO A 28 3.07 -9.69 -15.91
N TRP A 29 2.89 -10.95 -16.29
CA TRP A 29 1.80 -11.44 -17.16
C TRP A 29 0.46 -11.60 -16.44
N LEU A 30 0.43 -11.68 -15.09
CA LEU A 30 -0.79 -11.64 -14.31
C LEU A 30 -1.37 -10.23 -14.37
N LYS A 31 -2.62 -10.06 -14.76
CA LYS A 31 -3.27 -8.75 -14.91
C LYS A 31 -4.50 -8.61 -14.02
N HIS A 32 -5.18 -9.71 -13.78
CA HIS A 32 -6.43 -9.75 -13.04
C HIS A 32 -6.37 -10.82 -11.95
N PRO A 33 -7.15 -10.67 -10.85
CA PRO A 33 -7.23 -11.69 -9.79
C PRO A 33 -7.59 -13.10 -10.34
N GLU A 34 -8.40 -13.15 -11.37
CA GLU A 34 -8.86 -14.38 -12.04
C GLU A 34 -7.75 -15.14 -12.77
N ASP A 35 -6.61 -14.50 -13.00
CA ASP A 35 -5.42 -15.14 -13.56
C ASP A 35 -4.75 -16.07 -12.54
N ILE A 36 -5.02 -15.88 -11.24
CA ILE A 36 -4.48 -16.68 -10.13
C ILE A 36 -5.49 -17.83 -9.86
N LYS A 37 -5.37 -18.91 -10.64
CA LYS A 37 -6.30 -20.05 -10.55
C LYS A 37 -5.85 -21.11 -9.56
N ASP A 38 -4.54 -21.28 -9.46
CA ASP A 38 -3.90 -22.32 -8.66
C ASP A 38 -2.85 -21.70 -7.73
N TYR A 39 -2.20 -22.55 -6.93
CA TYR A 39 -1.20 -22.10 -5.96
C TYR A 39 -0.12 -21.22 -6.61
N PRO A 40 0.08 -19.97 -6.12
CA PRO A 40 1.05 -19.05 -6.68
C PRO A 40 2.50 -19.55 -6.48
N LYS A 41 3.22 -19.74 -7.57
CA LYS A 41 4.62 -20.13 -7.59
C LYS A 41 5.50 -18.95 -7.97
N PHE A 42 6.30 -18.50 -7.03
CA PHE A 42 7.26 -17.40 -7.25
C PHE A 42 8.53 -17.94 -7.90
N PRO A 43 9.19 -17.16 -8.79
CA PRO A 43 10.51 -17.51 -9.29
C PRO A 43 11.51 -17.62 -8.13
N ALA A 44 12.46 -18.56 -8.21
CA ALA A 44 13.36 -18.87 -7.11
C ALA A 44 14.20 -17.67 -6.64
N GLU A 45 14.61 -16.81 -7.59
CA GLU A 45 15.36 -15.57 -7.35
C GLU A 45 14.55 -14.48 -6.62
N TYR A 46 13.21 -14.58 -6.60
CA TYR A 46 12.28 -13.62 -6.00
C TYR A 46 11.55 -14.16 -4.76
N SER A 47 12.21 -14.98 -3.98
CA SER A 47 11.64 -15.60 -2.77
C SER A 47 11.68 -14.72 -1.52
N LYS A 48 12.06 -13.44 -1.64
CA LYS A 48 12.32 -12.55 -0.48
C LYS A 48 11.09 -11.84 0.06
N SER A 49 10.01 -11.71 -0.73
CA SER A 49 8.79 -11.02 -0.29
C SER A 49 8.16 -11.72 0.92
N LEU A 50 7.50 -10.94 1.77
CA LEU A 50 6.78 -11.51 2.91
C LEU A 50 5.62 -12.38 2.45
N LEU A 51 4.95 -12.00 1.35
CA LEU A 51 3.91 -12.82 0.73
C LEU A 51 4.47 -14.20 0.36
N CYS A 52 5.58 -14.27 -0.36
CA CYS A 52 6.19 -15.55 -0.76
C CYS A 52 6.50 -16.45 0.43
N LYS A 53 6.97 -15.86 1.52
CA LYS A 53 7.31 -16.61 2.75
C LYS A 53 6.08 -17.06 3.54
N ALA A 54 5.03 -16.23 3.58
CA ALA A 54 3.82 -16.49 4.38
C ALA A 54 2.82 -17.39 3.64
N LEU A 55 2.76 -17.30 2.30
CA LEU A 55 1.80 -18.00 1.47
C LEU A 55 2.22 -19.48 1.29
N THR A 56 2.01 -20.28 2.32
CA THR A 56 2.16 -21.75 2.24
C THR A 56 0.95 -22.37 1.55
N LYS A 57 1.05 -23.65 1.13
CA LYS A 57 -0.08 -24.38 0.54
C LYS A 57 -1.29 -24.40 1.47
N ASP A 58 -1.09 -24.58 2.77
CA ASP A 58 -2.17 -24.59 3.76
C ASP A 58 -2.87 -23.23 3.86
N VAL A 59 -2.11 -22.14 3.80
CA VAL A 59 -2.67 -20.76 3.78
C VAL A 59 -3.47 -20.52 2.50
N TRP A 60 -2.95 -20.97 1.36
CA TRP A 60 -3.66 -20.90 0.09
C TRP A 60 -4.99 -21.65 0.14
N GLU A 61 -4.98 -22.94 0.56
CA GLU A 61 -6.19 -23.74 0.67
C GLU A 61 -7.22 -23.14 1.66
N ALA A 62 -6.76 -22.53 2.74
CA ALA A 62 -7.63 -21.86 3.71
C ALA A 62 -8.29 -20.59 3.18
N CYS A 63 -7.69 -19.92 2.20
CA CYS A 63 -8.10 -18.57 1.77
C CYS A 63 -8.62 -18.50 0.33
N LYS A 64 -8.15 -19.38 -0.58
CA LYS A 64 -8.50 -19.34 -2.02
C LYS A 64 -10.01 -19.32 -2.26
N GLY A 65 -10.44 -18.50 -3.22
CA GLY A 65 -11.85 -18.41 -3.64
C GLY A 65 -12.76 -17.75 -2.60
N ARG A 66 -12.26 -17.39 -1.42
CA ARG A 66 -13.04 -16.66 -0.40
C ARG A 66 -13.09 -15.16 -0.72
N LYS A 67 -14.15 -14.52 -0.24
CA LYS A 67 -14.31 -13.07 -0.30
C LYS A 67 -14.54 -12.52 1.10
N ASP A 68 -14.05 -11.32 1.34
CA ASP A 68 -14.33 -10.56 2.55
C ASP A 68 -15.73 -9.94 2.54
N ALA A 69 -16.13 -9.27 3.62
CA ALA A 69 -17.44 -8.65 3.75
C ALA A 69 -17.72 -7.54 2.71
N ALA A 70 -16.68 -6.96 2.12
CA ALA A 70 -16.80 -5.98 1.03
C ALA A 70 -16.83 -6.66 -0.37
N GLY A 71 -16.79 -7.99 -0.43
CA GLY A 71 -16.79 -8.76 -1.68
C GLY A 71 -15.42 -8.86 -2.36
N VAL A 72 -14.34 -8.43 -1.69
CA VAL A 72 -12.98 -8.50 -2.24
C VAL A 72 -12.43 -9.91 -2.07
N SER A 73 -11.94 -10.50 -3.16
CA SER A 73 -11.39 -11.85 -3.14
C SER A 73 -9.98 -11.90 -2.55
N PHE A 74 -9.60 -13.08 -2.08
CA PHE A 74 -8.24 -13.34 -1.61
C PHE A 74 -7.19 -13.07 -2.70
N GLU A 75 -7.50 -13.49 -3.93
CA GLU A 75 -6.64 -13.32 -5.10
C GLU A 75 -6.40 -11.83 -5.39
N THR A 76 -7.41 -10.97 -5.17
CA THR A 76 -7.26 -9.51 -5.28
C THR A 76 -6.23 -8.98 -4.27
N CYS A 77 -6.24 -9.49 -3.04
CA CYS A 77 -5.31 -9.05 -2.00
C CYS A 77 -3.85 -9.41 -2.30
N ILE A 78 -3.59 -10.51 -3.01
CA ILE A 78 -2.24 -11.01 -3.31
C ILE A 78 -1.76 -10.69 -4.73
N LEU A 79 -2.66 -10.22 -5.63
CA LEU A 79 -2.34 -9.99 -7.05
C LEU A 79 -1.09 -9.14 -7.23
N SER A 80 -0.98 -8.03 -6.50
CA SER A 80 0.14 -7.10 -6.66
C SER A 80 1.49 -7.77 -6.42
N GLY A 81 1.62 -8.64 -5.41
CA GLY A 81 2.86 -9.35 -5.15
C GLY A 81 3.11 -10.52 -6.09
N CYS A 82 2.04 -11.17 -6.58
CA CYS A 82 2.17 -12.19 -7.61
C CYS A 82 2.58 -11.58 -8.96
N GLN A 83 2.15 -10.36 -9.25
CA GLN A 83 2.50 -9.61 -10.47
C GLN A 83 3.89 -8.97 -10.38
N ASN A 84 4.22 -8.37 -9.22
CA ASN A 84 5.47 -7.68 -8.95
C ASN A 84 6.27 -8.48 -7.94
N VAL A 85 6.93 -9.52 -8.42
CA VAL A 85 7.61 -10.52 -7.57
C VAL A 85 8.78 -9.99 -6.75
N ASP A 86 9.31 -8.82 -7.09
CA ASP A 86 10.33 -8.07 -6.36
C ASP A 86 9.78 -7.24 -5.20
N SER A 87 8.46 -7.23 -4.98
CA SER A 87 7.81 -6.52 -3.87
C SER A 87 8.35 -6.99 -2.51
N GLY A 88 8.60 -6.07 -1.59
CA GLY A 88 9.02 -6.41 -0.23
C GLY A 88 7.94 -7.12 0.58
N ILE A 89 6.69 -6.61 0.53
CA ILE A 89 5.53 -7.19 1.24
C ILE A 89 4.69 -8.07 0.31
N GLY A 90 4.14 -7.52 -0.77
CA GLY A 90 3.47 -8.25 -1.84
C GLY A 90 1.97 -8.48 -1.66
N CYS A 91 1.33 -7.98 -0.61
CA CYS A 91 -0.11 -8.08 -0.44
C CYS A 91 -0.73 -6.78 0.09
N TYR A 92 -2.01 -6.61 -0.19
CA TYR A 92 -2.81 -5.46 0.28
C TYR A 92 -4.19 -5.94 0.67
N ALA A 93 -4.65 -5.55 1.86
CA ALA A 93 -6.04 -5.78 2.26
C ALA A 93 -6.98 -4.99 1.36
N GLY A 94 -8.06 -5.60 0.93
CA GLY A 94 -9.08 -4.96 0.10
C GLY A 94 -10.13 -4.21 0.90
N SER A 95 -10.33 -4.62 2.16
CA SER A 95 -11.17 -3.94 3.15
C SER A 95 -10.62 -4.16 4.55
N HIS A 96 -11.26 -3.55 5.55
CA HIS A 96 -10.94 -3.81 6.95
C HIS A 96 -11.18 -5.27 7.34
N ASP A 97 -12.24 -5.90 6.80
CA ASP A 97 -12.58 -7.29 7.06
C ASP A 97 -11.60 -8.28 6.43
N SER A 98 -10.85 -7.89 5.39
CA SER A 98 -9.81 -8.74 4.81
C SER A 98 -8.81 -9.24 5.85
N TYR A 99 -8.49 -8.43 6.86
CA TYR A 99 -7.56 -8.82 7.94
C TYR A 99 -8.10 -9.97 8.78
N THR A 100 -9.41 -10.03 8.99
CA THR A 100 -10.08 -11.11 9.72
C THR A 100 -10.35 -12.32 8.83
N THR A 101 -10.91 -12.07 7.64
CA THR A 101 -11.30 -13.14 6.71
C THR A 101 -10.10 -13.92 6.19
N PHE A 102 -8.96 -13.24 5.96
CA PHE A 102 -7.71 -13.82 5.48
C PHE A 102 -6.61 -13.79 6.55
N ALA A 103 -6.99 -13.88 7.83
CA ALA A 103 -6.07 -13.93 8.97
C ALA A 103 -4.92 -14.95 8.80
N PRO A 104 -5.14 -16.17 8.23
CA PRO A 104 -4.06 -17.11 8.00
C PRO A 104 -2.86 -16.56 7.22
N LEU A 105 -3.08 -15.57 6.35
CA LEU A 105 -2.02 -14.86 5.63
C LEU A 105 -1.58 -13.59 6.35
N PHE A 106 -2.54 -12.69 6.65
CA PHE A 106 -2.22 -11.35 7.14
C PHE A 106 -1.56 -11.36 8.51
N ASP A 107 -1.98 -12.25 9.42
CA ASP A 107 -1.37 -12.37 10.74
C ASP A 107 0.11 -12.73 10.66
N LYS A 108 0.47 -13.69 9.80
CA LYS A 108 1.87 -14.08 9.58
C LYS A 108 2.70 -12.93 9.01
N ILE A 109 2.15 -12.19 8.05
CA ILE A 109 2.84 -11.05 7.43
C ILE A 109 3.02 -9.91 8.44
N MET A 110 1.98 -9.59 9.23
CA MET A 110 2.06 -8.56 10.27
C MET A 110 3.10 -8.93 11.34
N GLU A 111 3.14 -10.17 11.80
CA GLU A 111 4.14 -10.64 12.74
C GLU A 111 5.55 -10.55 12.17
N MET A 112 5.75 -11.01 10.93
CA MET A 112 7.07 -10.92 10.27
C MET A 112 7.54 -9.49 10.05
N TYR A 113 6.62 -8.56 9.77
CA TYR A 113 6.93 -7.16 9.47
C TYR A 113 7.10 -6.32 10.72
N HIS A 114 6.12 -6.37 11.64
CA HIS A 114 6.05 -5.54 12.84
C HIS A 114 6.72 -6.15 14.07
N LYS A 115 7.07 -7.44 14.03
CA LYS A 115 7.73 -8.17 15.13
C LYS A 115 6.90 -8.28 16.42
N HIS A 116 5.59 -8.29 16.28
CA HIS A 116 4.65 -8.55 17.39
C HIS A 116 3.51 -9.45 16.92
N GLY A 117 2.97 -10.24 17.85
CA GLY A 117 1.90 -11.19 17.55
C GLY A 117 0.51 -10.56 17.49
N THR A 118 -0.49 -11.39 17.16
CA THR A 118 -1.89 -10.99 16.92
C THR A 118 -2.61 -10.44 18.15
N THR A 119 -2.11 -10.72 19.35
CA THR A 119 -2.66 -10.21 20.63
C THR A 119 -2.15 -8.82 20.99
N ALA A 120 -1.13 -8.33 20.30
CA ALA A 120 -0.58 -7.00 20.54
C ALA A 120 -1.61 -5.93 20.20
N LYS A 121 -1.69 -4.90 21.05
CA LYS A 121 -2.58 -3.75 20.85
C LYS A 121 -1.75 -2.50 20.68
N HIS A 122 -2.10 -1.69 19.67
CA HIS A 122 -1.51 -0.38 19.52
C HIS A 122 -2.04 0.56 20.60
N VAL A 123 -1.14 1.13 21.39
CA VAL A 123 -1.46 2.16 22.38
C VAL A 123 -0.90 3.49 21.87
N SER A 124 -1.82 4.38 21.47
CA SER A 124 -1.44 5.74 21.04
C SER A 124 -1.25 6.65 22.24
N CYS A 125 -0.16 7.42 22.24
CA CYS A 125 0.00 8.56 23.11
C CYS A 125 -0.09 9.84 22.26
N MET A 126 -1.14 10.65 22.48
CA MET A 126 -1.33 11.95 21.82
C MET A 126 -1.01 13.13 22.72
N ASP A 127 -0.39 12.86 23.88
CA ASP A 127 0.03 13.89 24.82
C ASP A 127 1.38 14.47 24.41
N ALA A 128 1.35 15.67 23.85
CA ALA A 128 2.57 16.38 23.42
C ALA A 128 3.54 16.69 24.57
N SER A 129 3.05 16.75 25.82
CA SER A 129 3.92 17.00 26.99
C SER A 129 4.90 15.86 27.26
N GLN A 130 4.61 14.66 26.73
CA GLN A 130 5.48 13.49 26.85
C GLN A 130 6.59 13.42 25.78
N LEU A 131 6.61 14.36 24.85
CA LEU A 131 7.71 14.47 23.90
C LEU A 131 8.96 14.96 24.64
N ASN A 132 9.89 14.05 24.85
CA ASN A 132 11.19 14.36 25.44
C ASN A 132 12.26 14.42 24.34
N CYS A 133 12.27 15.50 23.60
CA CYS A 133 13.28 15.76 22.58
C CYS A 133 14.04 17.02 22.95
N PRO A 134 15.28 16.91 23.44
CA PRO A 134 16.10 18.10 23.72
C PRO A 134 16.34 18.86 22.40
N PRO A 135 16.40 20.20 22.43
CA PRO A 135 16.76 20.98 21.27
C PRO A 135 18.14 20.56 20.76
N LEU A 136 18.30 20.50 19.44
CA LEU A 136 19.60 20.27 18.84
C LEU A 136 20.54 21.45 19.12
N PRO A 137 21.85 21.22 19.32
CA PRO A 137 22.85 22.27 19.30
C PRO A 137 22.73 23.10 18.00
N GLU A 138 23.10 24.37 18.08
CA GLU A 138 22.87 25.32 16.98
C GLU A 138 23.62 24.92 15.70
N ASP A 139 24.82 24.39 15.83
CA ASP A 139 25.66 23.87 14.75
C ASP A 139 25.07 22.61 14.09
N GLU A 140 24.47 21.70 14.87
CA GLU A 140 23.78 20.52 14.36
C GLU A 140 22.44 20.91 13.70
N ALA A 141 21.68 21.82 14.28
CA ALA A 141 20.42 22.31 13.71
C ALA A 141 20.64 23.00 12.36
N ALA A 142 21.75 23.73 12.19
CA ALA A 142 22.12 24.39 10.95
C ALA A 142 22.40 23.38 9.78
N MET A 143 22.70 22.12 10.09
CA MET A 143 22.90 21.07 9.07
C MET A 143 21.59 20.50 8.52
N ILE A 144 20.44 20.78 9.17
CA ILE A 144 19.13 20.32 8.71
C ILE A 144 18.66 21.23 7.57
N VAL A 145 18.70 20.69 6.33
CA VAL A 145 18.24 21.42 5.15
C VAL A 145 16.71 21.43 5.05
N SER A 146 16.08 20.30 5.34
CA SER A 146 14.61 20.18 5.35
C SER A 146 14.16 18.96 6.13
N THR A 147 12.94 19.02 6.66
CA THR A 147 12.28 17.88 7.30
C THR A 147 10.98 17.56 6.58
N ARG A 148 10.71 16.28 6.37
CA ARG A 148 9.47 15.80 5.77
C ARG A 148 8.79 14.81 6.69
N ILE A 149 7.52 15.08 7.00
CA ILE A 149 6.64 14.15 7.71
C ILE A 149 5.60 13.61 6.72
N ARG A 150 5.37 12.30 6.75
CA ARG A 150 4.35 11.65 5.92
C ARG A 150 3.40 10.87 6.81
N VAL A 151 2.11 11.14 6.67
CA VAL A 151 1.04 10.39 7.33
C VAL A 151 0.03 9.94 6.28
N GLY A 152 -0.68 8.84 6.55
CA GLY A 152 -1.75 8.32 5.70
C GLY A 152 -2.96 7.94 6.55
N ARG A 153 -4.14 8.12 5.99
CA ARG A 153 -5.42 7.72 6.58
C ARG A 153 -6.34 7.24 5.48
N ASN A 154 -7.21 6.29 5.82
CA ASN A 154 -8.33 5.86 4.99
C ASN A 154 -9.63 6.31 5.65
N LEU A 155 -10.66 6.59 4.84
CA LEU A 155 -12.00 6.80 5.36
C LEU A 155 -12.62 5.46 5.75
N ALA A 156 -13.23 5.38 6.93
CA ALA A 156 -13.75 4.13 7.50
C ALA A 156 -14.86 3.48 6.66
N ASP A 157 -15.66 4.30 5.98
CA ASP A 157 -16.84 3.87 5.21
C ASP A 157 -16.49 3.30 3.82
N TYR A 158 -15.20 3.25 3.45
CA TYR A 158 -14.77 2.82 2.13
C TYR A 158 -13.84 1.62 2.21
N PRO A 159 -13.88 0.73 1.20
CA PRO A 159 -12.86 -0.30 1.03
C PRO A 159 -11.45 0.30 0.91
N LEU A 160 -10.45 -0.54 1.14
CA LEU A 160 -9.04 -0.17 0.97
C LEU A 160 -8.62 -0.21 -0.51
N GLY A 161 -7.36 0.13 -0.79
CA GLY A 161 -6.84 0.33 -2.14
C GLY A 161 -7.25 -0.70 -3.21
N PRO A 162 -7.11 -2.01 -2.98
CA PRO A 162 -7.51 -3.02 -3.97
C PRO A 162 -9.02 -3.19 -4.14
N GLY A 163 -9.80 -2.91 -3.09
CA GLY A 163 -11.24 -3.14 -3.07
C GLY A 163 -12.09 -1.93 -3.47
N ILE A 164 -11.51 -0.72 -3.47
CA ILE A 164 -12.26 0.51 -3.75
C ILE A 164 -12.49 0.68 -5.26
N SER A 165 -13.75 0.94 -5.66
CA SER A 165 -14.10 1.22 -7.05
C SER A 165 -13.72 2.63 -7.48
N ASP A 166 -13.68 2.90 -8.80
CA ASP A 166 -13.40 4.24 -9.33
C ASP A 166 -14.46 5.25 -8.93
N ALA A 167 -15.73 4.84 -8.87
CA ALA A 167 -16.83 5.69 -8.39
C ALA A 167 -16.60 6.11 -6.92
N GLN A 168 -16.22 5.16 -6.06
CA GLN A 168 -15.90 5.44 -4.66
C GLN A 168 -14.64 6.31 -4.52
N ARG A 169 -13.62 6.14 -5.39
CA ARG A 169 -12.44 7.03 -5.41
C ARG A 169 -12.81 8.47 -5.71
N ILE A 170 -13.73 8.69 -6.68
CA ILE A 170 -14.24 10.01 -7.02
C ILE A 170 -15.04 10.60 -5.85
N GLU A 171 -15.86 9.78 -5.19
CA GLU A 171 -16.61 10.21 -4.01
C GLU A 171 -15.70 10.61 -2.86
N VAL A 172 -14.70 9.78 -2.54
CA VAL A 172 -13.67 10.10 -1.52
C VAL A 172 -12.96 11.41 -1.86
N MET A 173 -12.52 11.58 -3.11
CA MET A 173 -11.89 12.82 -3.55
C MET A 173 -12.82 14.03 -3.33
N THR A 174 -14.09 13.91 -3.70
CA THR A 174 -15.07 14.99 -3.55
C THR A 174 -15.31 15.35 -2.08
N ARG A 175 -15.47 14.35 -1.21
CA ARG A 175 -15.65 14.55 0.24
C ARG A 175 -14.45 15.23 0.88
N VAL A 176 -13.23 14.75 0.54
CA VAL A 176 -11.98 15.30 1.10
C VAL A 176 -11.73 16.72 0.60
N THR A 177 -11.98 16.99 -0.70
CA THR A 177 -11.84 18.35 -1.27
C THR A 177 -12.79 19.32 -0.58
N LYS A 178 -14.07 18.93 -0.41
CA LYS A 178 -15.05 19.75 0.30
C LYS A 178 -14.67 20.01 1.76
N ALA A 179 -14.04 19.05 2.43
CA ALA A 179 -13.55 19.25 3.79
C ALA A 179 -12.40 20.29 3.81
N PHE A 180 -11.47 20.21 2.85
CA PHE A 180 -10.38 21.17 2.75
C PHE A 180 -10.81 22.60 2.45
N GLU A 181 -11.89 22.78 1.68
CA GLU A 181 -12.46 24.11 1.41
C GLU A 181 -12.94 24.84 2.67
N ASN A 182 -13.21 24.10 3.75
CA ASN A 182 -13.65 24.66 5.01
C ASN A 182 -12.50 24.94 5.99
N TYR A 183 -11.25 24.63 5.64
CA TYR A 183 -10.11 24.89 6.51
C TYR A 183 -9.74 26.38 6.48
N THR A 184 -9.48 26.92 7.66
CA THR A 184 -9.11 28.33 7.88
C THR A 184 -7.86 28.44 8.74
N GLY A 185 -7.31 29.66 8.85
CA GLY A 185 -6.10 29.92 9.63
C GLY A 185 -4.90 29.12 9.10
N ASP A 186 -4.14 28.51 9.98
CA ASP A 186 -2.93 27.76 9.64
C ASP A 186 -3.20 26.49 8.81
N LEU A 187 -4.44 26.03 8.74
CA LEU A 187 -4.84 24.89 7.94
C LEU A 187 -5.39 25.27 6.56
N ALA A 188 -5.53 26.57 6.27
CA ALA A 188 -5.98 27.02 4.97
C ALA A 188 -4.99 26.60 3.88
N GLY A 189 -5.52 26.17 2.75
CA GLY A 189 -4.69 25.68 1.65
C GLY A 189 -5.45 25.61 0.34
N GLN A 190 -4.80 25.08 -0.69
CA GLN A 190 -5.38 24.91 -2.00
C GLN A 190 -5.34 23.46 -2.45
N PHE A 191 -6.43 22.97 -2.99
CA PHE A 191 -6.51 21.66 -3.63
C PHE A 191 -6.15 21.75 -5.11
N TYR A 192 -5.27 20.87 -5.56
CA TYR A 192 -4.84 20.77 -6.96
C TYR A 192 -5.26 19.43 -7.56
N ALA A 193 -6.22 19.41 -8.47
CA ALA A 193 -6.60 18.22 -9.20
C ALA A 193 -5.59 17.99 -10.36
N LEU A 194 -4.82 16.90 -10.29
CA LEU A 194 -3.73 16.63 -11.22
C LEU A 194 -4.14 16.62 -12.70
N ASN A 195 -5.35 16.18 -13.00
CA ASN A 195 -5.91 16.15 -14.36
C ASN A 195 -6.35 17.53 -14.88
N LYS A 196 -6.38 18.54 -14.01
CA LYS A 196 -6.75 19.92 -14.37
C LYS A 196 -5.56 20.88 -14.36
N LEU A 197 -4.39 20.45 -13.89
CA LEU A 197 -3.21 21.28 -13.83
C LEU A 197 -2.63 21.53 -15.23
N SER A 198 -2.31 22.79 -15.51
CA SER A 198 -1.46 23.15 -16.63
C SER A 198 -0.02 22.65 -16.43
N LYS A 199 0.74 22.56 -17.54
CA LYS A 199 2.17 22.18 -17.45
C LYS A 199 2.94 23.12 -16.52
N LYS A 200 2.68 24.45 -16.61
CA LYS A 200 3.35 25.46 -15.80
C LYS A 200 3.11 25.24 -14.29
N GLU A 201 1.86 24.97 -13.91
CA GLU A 201 1.51 24.69 -12.50
C GLU A 201 2.17 23.41 -12.00
N LYS A 202 2.20 22.35 -12.84
CA LYS A 202 2.92 21.11 -12.50
C LYS A 202 4.40 21.34 -12.26
N ASP A 203 5.05 22.06 -13.18
CA ASP A 203 6.48 22.37 -13.11
C ASP A 203 6.79 23.20 -11.84
N GLN A 204 5.90 24.16 -11.49
CA GLN A 204 6.04 24.94 -10.27
C GLN A 204 5.89 24.09 -9.02
N LEU A 205 4.87 23.24 -8.93
CA LEU A 205 4.66 22.35 -7.78
C LEU A 205 5.81 21.34 -7.61
N ILE A 206 6.44 20.92 -8.71
CA ILE A 206 7.64 20.08 -8.68
C ILE A 206 8.84 20.87 -8.13
N ALA A 207 9.04 22.10 -8.62
CA ALA A 207 10.12 22.99 -8.14
C ALA A 207 9.99 23.29 -6.65
N ASP A 208 8.75 23.48 -6.17
CA ASP A 208 8.43 23.74 -4.77
C ASP A 208 8.40 22.46 -3.89
N HIS A 209 8.74 21.30 -4.46
CA HIS A 209 8.76 19.99 -3.79
C HIS A 209 7.41 19.48 -3.27
N PHE A 210 6.29 19.98 -3.77
CA PHE A 210 4.94 19.50 -3.44
C PHE A 210 4.47 18.37 -4.37
N LEU A 211 4.97 18.31 -5.58
CA LEU A 211 4.66 17.27 -6.55
C LEU A 211 5.93 16.52 -6.96
N PHE A 212 5.84 15.20 -7.12
CA PHE A 212 6.93 14.38 -7.65
C PHE A 212 6.95 14.38 -9.19
N LYS A 213 8.16 14.15 -9.73
CA LYS A 213 8.36 13.97 -11.19
C LYS A 213 7.71 12.67 -11.68
#